data_a174dafea5137f47762116a76ba7a0be
#
_entry.id   a174dafea5137f47762116a76ba7a0be
#
_cell.length_a   1.000
_cell.length_b   1.000
_cell.length_c   1.000
_cell.angle_alpha   90.00
_cell.angle_beta   90.00
_cell.angle_gamma   90.00
#
_symmetry.space_group_name_H-M   'P 1'
#
loop_
_entity.id
_entity.type
_entity.pdbx_description
1 polymer ?
#
loop_
_entity_poly.entity_id
_entity_poly.type
_entity_poly.pdbx_seq_one_letter_code
_entity_poly.pdbx_strand_id
1 'polypeptide(L)'
;VTSPSKGQIDRLGERLREGPVSDDAVRELDAYRESFTKALDEVIAKIRSAIGLEPTRRPQKTLFSIVQKLRREKSMQLSRMQDIAGCRLVVAGIPEQDRLVGDLVHAFEKATVVDRRERPSHGCRAVHVIARVVDKAVEIQVRTELQNLWAQLSEVMSDVWDPAIKYGGGHANAQRLLAVTSGNIASLEGWEMILGEIGPGRVKQLLSDMALDKNEITPALMRERLIQHAPELELKGDDLDR
;
A
#
# COMPACT_ATOMS: atom_id res chain seq x y z
N VAL A 1 -3.67 -12.69 -33.37
CA VAL A 1 -2.37 -12.05 -33.09
C VAL A 1 -1.80 -12.78 -31.89
N THR A 2 -0.64 -13.44 -32.05
CA THR A 2 0.06 -14.14 -30.97
C THR A 2 0.56 -13.14 -29.94
N SER A 3 0.32 -13.39 -28.67
CA SER A 3 0.82 -12.55 -27.58
C SER A 3 2.37 -12.49 -27.63
N PRO A 4 2.99 -11.32 -27.45
CA PRO A 4 4.43 -11.18 -27.47
C PRO A 4 5.09 -12.04 -26.38
N SER A 5 6.20 -12.68 -26.72
CA SER A 5 6.97 -13.48 -25.77
C SER A 5 7.59 -12.60 -24.67
N LYS A 6 7.91 -13.21 -23.52
CA LYS A 6 8.58 -12.51 -22.41
C LYS A 6 9.86 -11.79 -22.86
N GLY A 7 10.68 -12.44 -23.71
CA GLY A 7 11.89 -11.83 -24.24
C GLY A 7 11.65 -10.64 -25.17
N GLN A 8 10.52 -10.63 -25.91
CA GLN A 8 10.13 -9.46 -26.71
C GLN A 8 9.72 -8.28 -25.82
N ILE A 9 8.97 -8.56 -24.74
CA ILE A 9 8.58 -7.54 -23.76
C ILE A 9 9.80 -6.95 -23.04
N ASP A 10 10.78 -7.78 -22.69
CA ASP A 10 11.99 -7.30 -22.01
C ASP A 10 12.86 -6.46 -22.96
N ARG A 11 13.00 -6.84 -24.24
CA ARG A 11 13.65 -6.00 -25.26
C ARG A 11 12.95 -4.65 -25.47
N LEU A 12 11.62 -4.63 -25.44
CA LEU A 12 10.88 -3.37 -25.43
C LEU A 12 11.25 -2.52 -24.19
N GLY A 13 11.32 -3.15 -23.02
CA GLY A 13 11.74 -2.49 -21.78
C GLY A 13 13.13 -1.87 -21.85
N GLU A 14 14.09 -2.55 -22.49
CA GLU A 14 15.44 -2.04 -22.74
C GLU A 14 15.43 -0.82 -23.65
N ARG A 15 14.73 -0.89 -24.79
CA ARG A 15 14.56 0.27 -25.69
C ARG A 15 13.95 1.49 -25.01
N LEU A 16 12.95 1.28 -24.15
CA LEU A 16 12.31 2.35 -23.37
C LEU A 16 13.22 2.94 -22.30
N ARG A 17 14.17 2.17 -21.79
CA ARG A 17 15.15 2.62 -20.77
C ARG A 17 16.24 3.49 -21.36
N GLU A 18 16.81 3.08 -22.50
CA GLU A 18 18.10 3.57 -22.98
C GLU A 18 18.04 4.78 -23.92
N GLY A 19 16.87 5.07 -24.51
CA GLY A 19 16.83 6.09 -25.56
C GLY A 19 15.61 7.00 -25.53
N PRO A 20 15.50 7.85 -26.55
CA PRO A 20 14.26 8.55 -26.81
C PRO A 20 13.17 7.53 -27.17
N VAL A 21 11.98 7.72 -26.61
CA VAL A 21 10.86 6.80 -26.83
C VAL A 21 10.31 7.01 -28.23
N SER A 22 10.45 6.02 -29.11
CA SER A 22 9.91 6.07 -30.46
C SER A 22 8.41 5.77 -30.49
N ASP A 23 7.71 6.23 -31.53
CA ASP A 23 6.28 5.95 -31.73
C ASP A 23 5.97 4.47 -31.81
N ASP A 24 6.88 3.64 -32.37
CA ASP A 24 6.74 2.20 -32.39
C ASP A 24 6.79 1.60 -30.98
N ALA A 25 7.74 2.05 -30.15
CA ALA A 25 7.86 1.60 -28.77
C ALA A 25 6.64 2.02 -27.94
N VAL A 26 6.06 3.19 -28.23
CA VAL A 26 4.80 3.63 -27.61
C VAL A 26 3.67 2.68 -27.96
N ARG A 27 3.47 2.38 -29.26
CA ARG A 27 2.41 1.46 -29.72
C ARG A 27 2.58 0.05 -29.13
N GLU A 28 3.79 -0.48 -29.10
CA GLU A 28 4.06 -1.79 -28.51
C GLU A 28 3.78 -1.81 -27.00
N LEU A 29 4.14 -0.73 -26.29
CA LEU A 29 3.88 -0.62 -24.86
C LEU A 29 2.37 -0.47 -24.55
N ASP A 30 1.65 0.30 -25.36
CA ASP A 30 0.20 0.45 -25.18
C ASP A 30 -0.53 -0.87 -25.44
N ALA A 31 -0.17 -1.61 -26.49
CA ALA A 31 -0.70 -2.96 -26.73
C ALA A 31 -0.38 -3.91 -25.57
N TYR A 32 0.84 -3.81 -25.00
CA TYR A 32 1.22 -4.61 -23.83
C TYR A 32 0.40 -4.24 -22.60
N ARG A 33 0.20 -2.96 -22.30
CA ARG A 33 -0.66 -2.48 -21.20
C ARG A 33 -2.10 -2.97 -21.38
N GLU A 34 -2.65 -2.84 -22.57
CA GLU A 34 -4.02 -3.23 -22.88
C GLU A 34 -4.25 -4.75 -22.67
N SER A 35 -3.21 -5.55 -22.89
CA SER A 35 -3.26 -7.00 -22.63
C SER A 35 -3.53 -7.39 -21.17
N PHE A 36 -3.44 -6.43 -20.22
CA PHE A 36 -3.78 -6.65 -18.80
C PHE A 36 -5.26 -6.46 -18.49
N THR A 37 -6.03 -5.85 -19.38
CA THR A 37 -7.44 -5.51 -19.12
C THR A 37 -8.25 -6.74 -18.74
N LYS A 38 -8.16 -7.82 -19.52
CA LYS A 38 -8.87 -9.06 -19.24
C LYS A 38 -8.48 -9.67 -17.89
N ALA A 39 -7.19 -9.71 -17.57
CA ALA A 39 -6.71 -10.23 -16.29
C ALA A 39 -7.22 -9.41 -15.10
N LEU A 40 -7.26 -8.08 -15.23
CA LEU A 40 -7.81 -7.20 -14.21
C LEU A 40 -9.32 -7.41 -14.05
N ASP A 41 -10.07 -7.57 -15.14
CA ASP A 41 -11.51 -7.87 -15.09
C ASP A 41 -11.79 -9.18 -14.37
N GLU A 42 -11.01 -10.22 -14.66
CA GLU A 42 -11.13 -11.54 -13.99
C GLU A 42 -10.78 -11.44 -12.50
N VAL A 43 -9.74 -10.66 -12.13
CA VAL A 43 -9.40 -10.42 -10.71
C VAL A 43 -10.55 -9.72 -9.99
N ILE A 44 -11.11 -8.66 -10.59
CA ILE A 44 -12.23 -7.91 -9.99
C ILE A 44 -13.47 -8.81 -9.86
N ALA A 45 -13.81 -9.57 -10.90
CA ALA A 45 -14.94 -10.51 -10.86
C ALA A 45 -14.76 -11.57 -9.76
N LYS A 46 -13.54 -12.09 -9.59
CA LYS A 46 -13.23 -13.09 -8.56
C LYS A 46 -13.31 -12.50 -7.15
N ILE A 47 -12.83 -11.28 -6.93
CA ILE A 47 -12.98 -10.58 -5.64
C ILE A 47 -14.47 -10.40 -5.30
N ARG A 48 -15.28 -9.95 -6.25
CA ARG A 48 -16.72 -9.79 -6.06
C ARG A 48 -17.41 -11.10 -5.68
N SER A 49 -17.11 -12.17 -6.42
CA SER A 49 -17.80 -13.46 -6.23
C SER A 49 -17.33 -14.22 -5.00
N ALA A 50 -16.03 -14.19 -4.67
CA ALA A 50 -15.46 -14.99 -3.59
C ALA A 50 -15.42 -14.26 -2.24
N ILE A 51 -15.29 -12.93 -2.25
CA ILE A 51 -15.08 -12.11 -1.04
C ILE A 51 -16.29 -11.19 -0.79
N GLY A 52 -17.10 -10.88 -1.82
CA GLY A 52 -18.26 -10.00 -1.68
C GLY A 52 -17.93 -8.50 -1.60
N LEU A 53 -16.71 -8.09 -1.94
CA LEU A 53 -16.28 -6.69 -1.93
C LEU A 53 -16.18 -6.13 -3.35
N GLU A 54 -16.40 -4.83 -3.47
CA GLU A 54 -16.24 -4.08 -4.72
C GLU A 54 -14.89 -3.36 -4.74
N PRO A 55 -13.88 -3.86 -5.49
CA PRO A 55 -12.61 -3.19 -5.58
C PRO A 55 -12.67 -1.97 -6.49
N THR A 56 -12.02 -0.89 -6.07
CA THR A 56 -11.83 0.27 -6.93
C THR A 56 -10.76 -0.05 -7.98
N ARG A 57 -11.15 -0.02 -9.27
CA ARG A 57 -10.21 -0.16 -10.38
C ARG A 57 -9.22 1.00 -10.36
N ARG A 58 -7.94 0.72 -10.46
CA ARG A 58 -6.90 1.74 -10.65
C ARG A 58 -6.68 1.95 -12.16
N PRO A 59 -6.43 3.20 -12.58
CA PRO A 59 -5.93 3.44 -13.94
C PRO A 59 -4.69 2.60 -14.20
N GLN A 60 -4.57 2.06 -15.41
CA GLN A 60 -3.35 1.36 -15.80
C GLN A 60 -2.16 2.32 -15.69
N LYS A 61 -1.01 1.79 -15.25
CA LYS A 61 0.21 2.57 -15.12
C LYS A 61 0.54 3.27 -16.43
N THR A 62 0.72 4.60 -16.39
CA THR A 62 0.96 5.39 -17.59
C THR A 62 2.30 5.02 -18.23
N LEU A 63 2.42 5.25 -19.56
CA LEU A 63 3.67 5.10 -20.29
C LEU A 63 4.81 5.84 -19.58
N PHE A 64 4.60 7.10 -19.23
CA PHE A 64 5.60 7.90 -18.52
C PHE A 64 6.06 7.22 -17.22
N SER A 65 5.12 6.75 -16.39
CA SER A 65 5.43 6.07 -15.11
C SER A 65 6.17 4.75 -15.30
N ILE A 66 5.90 4.01 -16.39
CA ILE A 66 6.61 2.78 -16.73
C ILE A 66 8.05 3.10 -17.12
N VAL A 67 8.24 4.05 -18.04
CA VAL A 67 9.56 4.49 -18.51
C VAL A 67 10.40 5.01 -17.34
N GLN A 68 9.83 5.86 -16.49
CA GLN A 68 10.52 6.37 -15.31
C GLN A 68 10.92 5.25 -14.34
N LYS A 69 10.06 4.25 -14.13
CA LYS A 69 10.39 3.09 -13.27
C LYS A 69 11.53 2.28 -13.87
N LEU A 70 11.50 1.99 -15.18
CA LEU A 70 12.58 1.27 -15.87
C LEU A 70 13.92 2.00 -15.80
N ARG A 71 13.91 3.32 -15.92
CA ARG A 71 15.12 4.16 -15.84
C ARG A 71 15.71 4.24 -14.43
N ARG A 72 14.83 4.32 -13.43
CA ARG A 72 15.23 4.37 -12.01
C ARG A 72 15.74 3.01 -11.51
N GLU A 73 15.05 1.94 -11.87
CA GLU A 73 15.36 0.57 -11.45
C GLU A 73 16.06 -0.19 -12.57
N LYS A 74 17.38 0.00 -12.70
CA LYS A 74 18.17 -0.52 -13.84
C LYS A 74 18.09 -2.02 -14.06
N SER A 75 17.88 -2.82 -12.99
CA SER A 75 17.70 -4.28 -13.05
C SER A 75 16.26 -4.72 -13.36
N MET A 76 15.29 -3.79 -13.37
CA MET A 76 13.90 -4.10 -13.62
C MET A 76 13.67 -4.52 -15.07
N GLN A 77 13.06 -5.67 -15.27
CA GLN A 77 12.56 -6.12 -16.56
C GLN A 77 11.09 -5.75 -16.73
N LEU A 78 10.67 -5.27 -17.89
CA LEU A 78 9.29 -4.87 -18.14
C LEU A 78 8.31 -6.02 -17.93
N SER A 79 8.68 -7.26 -18.31
CA SER A 79 7.87 -8.46 -18.10
C SER A 79 7.68 -8.85 -16.63
N ARG A 80 8.50 -8.31 -15.72
CA ARG A 80 8.43 -8.54 -14.27
C ARG A 80 7.72 -7.43 -13.51
N MET A 81 7.32 -6.36 -14.21
CA MET A 81 6.61 -5.25 -13.57
C MET A 81 5.21 -5.70 -13.16
N GLN A 82 4.91 -5.65 -11.86
CA GLN A 82 3.69 -6.22 -11.26
C GLN A 82 2.56 -5.21 -11.11
N ASP A 83 2.85 -3.92 -11.27
CA ASP A 83 1.96 -2.80 -11.02
C ASP A 83 1.47 -2.08 -12.30
N ILE A 84 1.45 -2.80 -13.45
CA ILE A 84 0.92 -2.28 -14.72
C ILE A 84 -0.59 -2.10 -14.64
N ALA A 85 -1.29 -3.09 -14.10
CA ALA A 85 -2.72 -3.03 -13.82
C ALA A 85 -3.00 -3.45 -12.39
N GLY A 86 -4.05 -2.93 -11.80
CA GLY A 86 -4.42 -3.27 -10.44
C GLY A 86 -5.73 -2.66 -9.98
N CYS A 87 -6.12 -3.06 -8.79
CA CYS A 87 -7.27 -2.51 -8.08
C CYS A 87 -6.90 -2.22 -6.62
N ARG A 88 -7.80 -1.57 -5.92
CA ARG A 88 -7.63 -1.17 -4.52
C ARG A 88 -8.84 -1.60 -3.72
N LEU A 89 -8.57 -2.08 -2.51
CA LEU A 89 -9.55 -2.32 -1.47
C LEU A 89 -9.16 -1.48 -0.25
N VAL A 90 -10.13 -0.80 0.32
CA VAL A 90 -9.95 0.02 1.53
C VAL A 90 -10.83 -0.54 2.62
N VAL A 91 -10.26 -0.76 3.79
CA VAL A 91 -10.91 -1.32 4.99
C VAL A 91 -10.71 -0.40 6.18
N ALA A 92 -11.51 -0.56 7.23
CA ALA A 92 -11.48 0.35 8.37
C ALA A 92 -10.15 0.31 9.13
N GLY A 93 -9.59 -0.88 9.40
CA GLY A 93 -8.37 -1.01 10.21
C GLY A 93 -7.55 -2.26 9.93
N ILE A 94 -6.50 -2.45 10.71
CA ILE A 94 -5.52 -3.55 10.55
C ILE A 94 -6.16 -4.93 10.64
N PRO A 95 -7.06 -5.23 11.62
CA PRO A 95 -7.67 -6.57 11.71
C PRO A 95 -8.47 -6.97 10.46
N GLU A 96 -9.16 -5.99 9.85
CA GLU A 96 -9.86 -6.23 8.58
C GLU A 96 -8.89 -6.36 7.41
N GLN A 97 -7.80 -5.57 7.40
CA GLN A 97 -6.75 -5.66 6.39
C GLN A 97 -6.12 -7.06 6.40
N ASP A 98 -5.77 -7.60 7.58
CA ASP A 98 -5.17 -8.93 7.71
C ASP A 98 -6.12 -10.04 7.26
N ARG A 99 -7.38 -9.98 7.68
CA ARG A 99 -8.41 -10.93 7.24
C ARG A 99 -8.58 -10.90 5.73
N LEU A 100 -8.72 -9.69 5.15
CA LEU A 100 -8.90 -9.53 3.72
C LEU A 100 -7.69 -10.02 2.91
N VAL A 101 -6.47 -9.79 3.39
CA VAL A 101 -5.25 -10.33 2.77
C VAL A 101 -5.28 -11.86 2.79
N GLY A 102 -5.67 -12.48 3.91
CA GLY A 102 -5.86 -13.93 4.02
C GLY A 102 -6.88 -14.47 3.02
N ASP A 103 -8.04 -13.82 2.91
CA ASP A 103 -9.10 -14.19 1.96
C ASP A 103 -8.63 -14.10 0.51
N LEU A 104 -7.88 -13.03 0.17
CA LEU A 104 -7.30 -12.85 -1.16
C LEU A 104 -6.27 -13.93 -1.48
N VAL A 105 -5.38 -14.27 -0.55
CA VAL A 105 -4.40 -15.34 -0.72
C VAL A 105 -5.08 -16.68 -0.94
N HIS A 106 -6.15 -16.95 -0.19
CA HIS A 106 -6.95 -18.17 -0.37
C HIS A 106 -7.70 -18.18 -1.72
N ALA A 107 -8.24 -17.03 -2.14
CA ALA A 107 -8.94 -16.93 -3.40
C ALA A 107 -8.02 -17.08 -4.63
N PHE A 108 -6.77 -16.66 -4.56
CA PHE A 108 -5.83 -16.67 -5.69
C PHE A 108 -4.67 -17.64 -5.42
N GLU A 109 -4.71 -18.85 -5.96
CA GLU A 109 -3.73 -19.95 -5.75
C GLU A 109 -2.26 -19.56 -5.96
N LYS A 110 -1.98 -18.56 -6.78
CA LYS A 110 -0.63 -18.08 -7.11
C LYS A 110 -0.43 -16.62 -6.70
N ALA A 111 -0.95 -16.26 -5.53
CA ALA A 111 -0.76 -14.93 -4.97
C ALA A 111 0.59 -14.81 -4.26
N THR A 112 1.19 -13.63 -4.36
CA THR A 112 2.38 -13.24 -3.58
C THR A 112 2.02 -12.00 -2.76
N VAL A 113 2.33 -12.01 -1.47
CA VAL A 113 2.09 -10.87 -0.59
C VAL A 113 3.36 -10.05 -0.43
N VAL A 114 3.23 -8.73 -0.58
CA VAL A 114 4.27 -7.74 -0.28
C VAL A 114 3.72 -6.80 0.79
N ASP A 115 4.04 -7.08 2.04
CA ASP A 115 3.66 -6.25 3.17
C ASP A 115 4.62 -5.08 3.33
N ARG A 116 4.09 -3.87 3.27
CA ARG A 116 4.85 -2.62 3.44
C ARG A 116 4.67 -1.98 4.83
N ARG A 117 3.95 -2.59 5.72
CA ARG A 117 3.66 -2.02 7.04
C ARG A 117 4.91 -1.95 7.90
N GLU A 118 5.71 -3.01 7.93
CA GLU A 118 6.97 -3.05 8.67
C GLU A 118 8.11 -2.30 7.97
N ARG A 119 8.16 -2.39 6.64
CA ARG A 119 9.21 -1.77 5.82
C ARG A 119 8.58 -0.89 4.74
N PRO A 120 8.12 0.32 5.12
CA PRO A 120 7.44 1.22 4.20
C PRO A 120 8.33 1.60 3.02
N SER A 121 7.76 1.60 1.82
CA SER A 121 8.42 2.13 0.65
C SER A 121 8.07 3.61 0.51
N HIS A 122 9.02 4.48 0.80
CA HIS A 122 8.83 5.94 0.82
C HIS A 122 7.62 6.40 1.65
N GLY A 123 7.35 5.71 2.76
CA GLY A 123 6.21 5.95 3.65
C GLY A 123 4.92 5.18 3.31
N CYS A 124 4.83 4.49 2.17
CA CYS A 124 3.67 3.67 1.82
C CYS A 124 3.65 2.39 2.69
N ARG A 125 2.52 2.16 3.39
CA ARG A 125 2.30 1.03 4.31
C ARG A 125 1.22 0.05 3.84
N ALA A 126 0.77 0.14 2.60
CA ALA A 126 -0.21 -0.80 2.06
C ALA A 126 0.31 -2.24 2.04
N VAL A 127 -0.60 -3.21 2.11
CA VAL A 127 -0.30 -4.60 1.75
C VAL A 127 -0.67 -4.81 0.29
N HIS A 128 0.27 -5.33 -0.49
CA HIS A 128 0.06 -5.63 -1.90
C HIS A 128 -0.06 -7.14 -2.09
N VAL A 129 -1.19 -7.59 -2.62
CA VAL A 129 -1.39 -8.97 -3.05
C VAL A 129 -1.26 -9.00 -4.57
N ILE A 130 -0.25 -9.72 -5.06
CA ILE A 130 0.02 -9.85 -6.49
C ILE A 130 -0.63 -11.15 -6.97
N ALA A 131 -1.79 -11.04 -7.60
CA ALA A 131 -2.50 -12.16 -8.20
C ALA A 131 -1.96 -12.44 -9.61
N ARG A 132 -1.81 -13.73 -9.97
CA ARG A 132 -1.45 -14.14 -11.33
C ARG A 132 -2.66 -14.76 -12.01
N VAL A 133 -3.17 -14.06 -13.02
CA VAL A 133 -4.35 -14.45 -13.79
C VAL A 133 -4.05 -14.28 -15.26
N VAL A 134 -4.36 -15.27 -16.08
CA VAL A 134 -4.09 -15.26 -17.55
C VAL A 134 -2.63 -14.88 -17.85
N ASP A 135 -1.69 -15.44 -17.08
CA ASP A 135 -0.22 -15.16 -17.16
C ASP A 135 0.19 -13.70 -16.92
N LYS A 136 -0.71 -12.86 -16.40
CA LYS A 136 -0.45 -11.49 -16.01
C LYS A 136 -0.41 -11.35 -14.50
N ALA A 137 0.46 -10.46 -14.02
CA ALA A 137 0.48 -10.02 -12.63
C ALA A 137 -0.46 -8.82 -12.48
N VAL A 138 -1.43 -8.93 -11.56
CA VAL A 138 -2.35 -7.85 -11.20
C VAL A 138 -2.12 -7.50 -9.74
N GLU A 139 -1.86 -6.23 -9.46
CA GLU A 139 -1.63 -5.74 -8.10
C GLU A 139 -2.97 -5.40 -7.42
N ILE A 140 -3.26 -6.07 -6.31
CA ILE A 140 -4.39 -5.75 -5.43
C ILE A 140 -3.82 -5.01 -4.23
N GLN A 141 -4.10 -3.71 -4.10
CA GLN A 141 -3.64 -2.91 -2.96
C GLN A 141 -4.70 -2.96 -1.86
N VAL A 142 -4.34 -3.50 -0.71
CA VAL A 142 -5.19 -3.50 0.48
C VAL A 142 -4.66 -2.43 1.43
N ARG A 143 -5.50 -1.48 1.78
CA ARG A 143 -5.17 -0.33 2.64
C ARG A 143 -6.22 -0.17 3.72
N THR A 144 -5.79 0.31 4.88
CA THR A 144 -6.73 0.93 5.82
C THR A 144 -7.15 2.31 5.29
N GLU A 145 -8.20 2.89 5.88
CA GLU A 145 -8.63 4.26 5.57
C GLU A 145 -7.49 5.26 5.78
N LEU A 146 -6.75 5.14 6.88
CA LEU A 146 -5.62 6.03 7.19
C LEU A 146 -4.47 5.87 6.20
N GLN A 147 -4.11 4.64 5.83
CA GLN A 147 -3.10 4.38 4.79
C GLN A 147 -3.54 4.92 3.43
N ASN A 148 -4.84 4.87 3.13
CA ASN A 148 -5.37 5.42 1.89
C ASN A 148 -5.34 6.95 1.87
N LEU A 149 -5.67 7.62 2.98
CA LEU A 149 -5.53 9.09 3.12
C LEU A 149 -4.07 9.52 2.94
N TRP A 150 -3.14 8.82 3.57
CA TRP A 150 -1.70 9.09 3.37
C TRP A 150 -1.29 9.00 1.90
N ALA A 151 -1.78 7.97 1.20
CA ALA A 151 -1.43 7.80 -0.20
C ALA A 151 -2.03 8.91 -1.09
N GLN A 152 -3.25 9.36 -0.80
CA GLN A 152 -3.85 10.51 -1.48
C GLN A 152 -3.04 11.78 -1.24
N LEU A 153 -2.61 12.04 0.01
CA LEU A 153 -1.72 13.16 0.33
C LEU A 153 -0.43 13.10 -0.50
N SER A 154 0.22 11.94 -0.55
CA SER A 154 1.44 11.73 -1.33
C SER A 154 1.23 11.97 -2.83
N GLU A 155 0.09 11.55 -3.39
CA GLU A 155 -0.27 11.79 -4.78
C GLU A 155 -0.50 13.30 -5.04
N VAL A 156 -1.30 13.98 -4.21
CA VAL A 156 -1.54 15.43 -4.33
C VAL A 156 -0.24 16.22 -4.25
N MET A 157 0.62 15.90 -3.28
CA MET A 157 1.92 16.57 -3.16
C MET A 157 2.80 16.34 -4.39
N SER A 158 2.74 15.13 -4.98
CA SER A 158 3.49 14.80 -6.19
C SER A 158 2.97 15.53 -7.41
N ASP A 159 1.66 15.71 -7.53
CA ASP A 159 1.04 16.38 -8.66
C ASP A 159 1.21 17.91 -8.62
N VAL A 160 1.19 18.49 -7.39
CA VAL A 160 1.27 19.96 -7.21
C VAL A 160 2.71 20.45 -7.17
N TRP A 161 3.64 19.71 -6.58
CA TRP A 161 4.99 20.20 -6.32
C TRP A 161 6.06 19.53 -7.18
N ASP A 162 6.22 18.19 -7.05
CA ASP A 162 7.26 17.46 -7.76
C ASP A 162 6.89 15.98 -7.88
N PRO A 163 6.77 15.43 -9.10
CA PRO A 163 6.49 14.01 -9.33
C PRO A 163 7.47 13.04 -8.67
N ALA A 164 8.68 13.49 -8.30
CA ALA A 164 9.67 12.67 -7.62
C ALA A 164 9.30 12.39 -6.13
N ILE A 165 8.40 13.16 -5.53
CA ILE A 165 8.02 13.04 -4.12
C ILE A 165 7.54 11.62 -3.78
N LYS A 166 6.67 11.04 -4.57
CA LYS A 166 6.16 9.66 -4.35
C LYS A 166 7.21 8.55 -4.50
N TYR A 167 8.40 8.91 -4.96
CA TYR A 167 9.52 7.99 -5.13
C TYR A 167 10.70 8.31 -4.19
N GLY A 168 10.47 9.11 -3.16
CA GLY A 168 11.49 9.49 -2.18
C GLY A 168 12.40 10.64 -2.63
N GLY A 169 12.11 11.27 -3.77
CA GLY A 169 12.81 12.47 -4.27
C GLY A 169 12.09 13.77 -3.91
N GLY A 170 12.47 14.85 -4.60
CA GLY A 170 11.89 16.17 -4.41
C GLY A 170 12.36 16.87 -3.13
N HIS A 171 11.57 17.80 -2.62
CA HIS A 171 11.95 18.65 -1.51
C HIS A 171 12.04 17.88 -0.17
N ALA A 172 13.12 18.05 0.59
CA ALA A 172 13.38 17.31 1.85
C ALA A 172 12.25 17.47 2.90
N ASN A 173 11.64 18.67 3.01
CA ASN A 173 10.55 18.88 3.96
C ASN A 173 9.28 18.12 3.54
N ALA A 174 9.02 17.93 2.24
CA ALA A 174 7.94 17.11 1.76
C ALA A 174 8.14 15.64 2.15
N GLN A 175 9.36 15.13 1.98
CA GLN A 175 9.72 13.78 2.40
C GLN A 175 9.60 13.60 3.92
N ARG A 176 10.06 14.58 4.70
CA ARG A 176 9.91 14.56 6.17
C ARG A 176 8.45 14.54 6.59
N LEU A 177 7.60 15.38 5.99
CA LEU A 177 6.17 15.41 6.28
C LEU A 177 5.52 14.04 5.99
N LEU A 178 5.78 13.45 4.82
CA LEU A 178 5.25 12.14 4.47
C LEU A 178 5.74 11.02 5.40
N ALA A 179 7.02 11.06 5.79
CA ALA A 179 7.58 10.07 6.72
C ALA A 179 6.95 10.18 8.12
N VAL A 180 6.85 11.41 8.67
CA VAL A 180 6.23 11.65 9.98
C VAL A 180 4.75 11.25 9.97
N THR A 181 4.00 11.65 8.94
CA THR A 181 2.59 11.29 8.82
C THR A 181 2.41 9.77 8.71
N SER A 182 3.26 9.09 7.94
CA SER A 182 3.24 7.62 7.85
C SER A 182 3.52 6.95 9.19
N GLY A 183 4.48 7.47 9.96
CA GLY A 183 4.79 6.99 11.32
C GLY A 183 3.62 7.18 12.29
N ASN A 184 3.00 8.35 12.27
CA ASN A 184 1.84 8.65 13.11
C ASN A 184 0.66 7.72 12.80
N ILE A 185 0.41 7.42 11.53
CA ILE A 185 -0.63 6.46 11.13
C ILE A 185 -0.33 5.07 11.70
N ALA A 186 0.91 4.59 11.59
CA ALA A 186 1.26 3.29 12.16
C ALA A 186 1.07 3.25 13.68
N SER A 187 1.38 4.33 14.38
CA SER A 187 1.16 4.44 15.82
C SER A 187 -0.33 4.42 16.16
N LEU A 188 -1.16 5.16 15.41
CA LEU A 188 -2.62 5.17 15.61
C LEU A 188 -3.23 3.79 15.36
N GLU A 189 -2.85 3.14 14.27
CA GLU A 189 -3.30 1.78 13.94
C GLU A 189 -2.88 0.77 15.01
N GLY A 190 -1.66 0.90 15.55
CA GLY A 190 -1.19 0.08 16.68
C GLY A 190 -2.03 0.30 17.95
N TRP A 191 -2.33 1.55 18.29
CA TRP A 191 -3.21 1.86 19.42
C TRP A 191 -4.63 1.31 19.24
N GLU A 192 -5.21 1.42 18.05
CA GLU A 192 -6.54 0.87 17.75
C GLU A 192 -6.59 -0.65 17.95
N MET A 193 -5.54 -1.36 17.56
CA MET A 193 -5.42 -2.81 17.80
C MET A 193 -5.40 -3.12 19.30
N ILE A 194 -4.54 -2.44 20.07
CA ILE A 194 -4.43 -2.66 21.53
C ILE A 194 -5.76 -2.33 22.23
N LEU A 195 -6.40 -1.21 21.90
CA LEU A 195 -7.67 -0.82 22.47
C LEU A 195 -8.80 -1.79 22.10
N GLY A 196 -8.77 -2.34 20.87
CA GLY A 196 -9.69 -3.37 20.41
C GLY A 196 -9.58 -4.66 21.22
N GLU A 197 -8.36 -5.08 21.54
CA GLU A 197 -8.10 -6.27 22.38
C GLU A 197 -8.55 -6.08 23.84
N ILE A 198 -8.32 -4.88 24.39
CA ILE A 198 -8.73 -4.54 25.76
C ILE A 198 -10.25 -4.43 25.90
N GLY A 199 -10.93 -4.07 24.82
CA GLY A 199 -12.38 -3.84 24.78
C GLY A 199 -12.83 -2.48 25.34
N PRO A 200 -13.92 -1.93 24.80
CA PRO A 200 -14.36 -0.56 25.10
C PRO A 200 -14.75 -0.34 26.58
N GLY A 201 -15.24 -1.38 27.26
CA GLY A 201 -15.58 -1.30 28.68
C GLY A 201 -14.36 -1.12 29.56
N ARG A 202 -13.29 -1.86 29.28
CA ARG A 202 -12.02 -1.77 30.02
C ARG A 202 -11.30 -0.47 29.76
N VAL A 203 -11.32 0.02 28.51
CA VAL A 203 -10.77 1.34 28.15
C VAL A 203 -11.49 2.45 28.93
N LYS A 204 -12.83 2.41 29.00
CA LYS A 204 -13.59 3.38 29.76
C LYS A 204 -13.26 3.35 31.25
N GLN A 205 -13.10 2.17 31.81
CA GLN A 205 -12.67 1.97 33.20
C GLN A 205 -11.29 2.59 33.45
N LEU A 206 -10.30 2.26 32.61
CA LEU A 206 -8.94 2.79 32.72
C LEU A 206 -8.89 4.31 32.61
N LEU A 207 -9.63 4.91 31.66
CA LEU A 207 -9.72 6.37 31.55
C LEU A 207 -10.35 7.01 32.77
N SER A 208 -11.32 6.34 33.40
CA SER A 208 -11.93 6.78 34.64
C SER A 208 -10.93 6.70 35.82
N ASP A 209 -10.22 5.58 35.92
CA ASP A 209 -9.25 5.33 37.00
C ASP A 209 -8.03 6.24 36.90
N MET A 210 -7.64 6.64 35.69
CA MET A 210 -6.55 7.58 35.43
C MET A 210 -6.91 9.03 35.79
N ALA A 211 -8.18 9.34 36.11
CA ALA A 211 -8.67 10.68 36.49
C ALA A 211 -8.10 11.82 35.60
N LEU A 212 -8.01 11.56 34.30
CA LEU A 212 -7.39 12.51 33.37
C LEU A 212 -8.32 13.72 33.18
N ASP A 213 -7.90 14.87 33.60
CA ASP A 213 -8.49 16.13 33.15
C ASP A 213 -8.19 16.31 31.67
N LYS A 214 -9.24 16.49 30.87
CA LYS A 214 -9.13 16.63 29.40
C LYS A 214 -8.19 17.77 28.97
N ASN A 215 -7.92 18.72 29.87
CA ASN A 215 -7.07 19.88 29.60
C ASN A 215 -5.58 19.61 29.88
N GLU A 216 -5.24 18.50 30.53
CA GLU A 216 -3.86 18.16 30.90
C GLU A 216 -3.28 16.99 30.12
N ILE A 217 -4.02 16.42 29.18
CA ILE A 217 -3.56 15.26 28.41
C ILE A 217 -2.43 15.67 27.47
N THR A 218 -1.20 15.37 27.87
CA THR A 218 -0.02 15.45 27.02
C THR A 218 0.40 14.04 26.59
N PRO A 219 1.05 13.86 25.43
CA PRO A 219 1.59 12.55 25.02
C PRO A 219 2.53 11.94 26.07
N ALA A 220 3.30 12.78 26.78
CA ALA A 220 4.20 12.34 27.84
C ALA A 220 3.44 11.79 29.06
N LEU A 221 2.39 12.49 29.50
CA LEU A 221 1.54 12.04 30.61
C LEU A 221 0.79 10.76 30.25
N MET A 222 0.26 10.66 29.03
CA MET A 222 -0.37 9.44 28.54
C MET A 222 0.60 8.25 28.58
N ARG A 223 1.82 8.42 28.09
CA ARG A 223 2.85 7.39 28.11
C ARG A 223 3.19 6.95 29.53
N GLU A 224 3.40 7.89 30.43
CA GLU A 224 3.73 7.60 31.83
C GLU A 224 2.60 6.78 32.51
N ARG A 225 1.35 7.19 32.32
CA ARG A 225 0.19 6.51 32.90
C ARG A 225 -0.03 5.11 32.31
N LEU A 226 0.17 4.96 31.00
CA LEU A 226 0.11 3.63 30.35
C LEU A 226 1.19 2.69 30.90
N ILE A 227 2.40 3.17 31.12
CA ILE A 227 3.48 2.38 31.74
C ILE A 227 3.09 1.96 33.15
N GLN A 228 2.48 2.83 33.96
CA GLN A 228 2.02 2.51 35.31
C GLN A 228 0.96 1.39 35.32
N HIS A 229 0.06 1.38 34.32
CA HIS A 229 -1.01 0.40 34.20
C HIS A 229 -0.66 -0.78 33.26
N ALA A 230 0.53 -0.81 32.68
CA ALA A 230 0.98 -1.88 31.78
C ALA A 230 0.81 -3.29 32.36
N PRO A 231 1.08 -3.56 33.65
CA PRO A 231 0.86 -4.87 34.24
C PRO A 231 -0.61 -5.29 34.29
N GLU A 232 -1.53 -4.32 34.44
CA GLU A 232 -2.98 -4.57 34.47
C GLU A 232 -3.55 -4.80 33.07
N LEU A 233 -2.87 -4.31 32.04
CA LEU A 233 -3.22 -4.44 30.62
C LEU A 233 -2.54 -5.66 29.98
N GLU A 234 -1.70 -6.40 30.74
CA GLU A 234 -0.85 -7.49 30.21
C GLU A 234 0.09 -7.03 29.08
N LEU A 235 0.33 -5.70 28.96
CA LEU A 235 1.24 -5.14 27.97
C LEU A 235 2.69 -5.33 28.41
N LYS A 236 3.54 -5.79 27.51
CA LYS A 236 4.99 -5.84 27.73
C LYS A 236 5.59 -4.48 27.43
N GLY A 237 6.67 -4.12 28.15
CA GLY A 237 7.35 -2.82 27.99
C GLY A 237 7.72 -2.50 26.54
N ASP A 238 8.07 -3.51 25.75
CA ASP A 238 8.41 -3.40 24.33
C ASP A 238 7.21 -2.99 23.42
N ASP A 239 5.98 -3.18 23.90
CA ASP A 239 4.76 -2.83 23.17
C ASP A 239 4.41 -1.34 23.30
N LEU A 240 4.98 -0.68 24.32
CA LEU A 240 4.75 0.73 24.60
C LEU A 240 5.76 1.66 23.89
N ASP A 241 6.85 1.12 23.37
CA ASP A 241 7.90 1.84 22.66
C ASP A 241 7.79 1.73 21.13
N ARG A 242 6.78 1.02 20.61
CA ARG A 242 6.43 0.88 19.19
C ARG A 242 5.34 1.86 18.77
#